data_9be2b771a63124e7e2621fe5500380be
#
_entry.id   9be2b771a63124e7e2621fe5500380be
#
_cell.length_a   1.000
_cell.length_b   1.000
_cell.length_c   1.000
_cell.angle_alpha   90.00
_cell.angle_beta   90.00
_cell.angle_gamma   90.00
#
_symmetry.space_group_name_H-M   'P 1'
#
loop_
_entity.id
_entity.type
_entity.pdbx_description
1 polymer ?
#
loop_
_entity_poly.entity_id
_entity_poly.type
_entity_poly.pdbx_seq_one_letter_code
_entity_poly.pdbx_strand_id
1 'polypeptide(L)'
;SSNTKEVCRLETIIIAQKNKSEGIRYSIGSESLWTKSADEVITRKAMLNFEGREPIMVRSSQEDFLSDDVSIMIARNKKTKDNMRIVNLLKYTNENVLRISEDIPVEVITFLDPTIEKLHFDENDNKILIHLQFRGKEEILLNNPAELNNYLSSGTVKGMIIFTLAQEVLQSGGYIVVDEVENHFNKEIVTTLLRF
;
A
#
# COMPACT_ATOMS: atom_id res chain seq x y z
N SER A 1 16.09 2.58 -22.13
CA SER A 1 15.36 3.69 -21.53
C SER A 1 15.98 3.96 -20.18
N SER A 2 16.56 5.16 -20.01
CA SER A 2 17.13 5.62 -18.75
C SER A 2 16.01 5.73 -17.71
N ASN A 3 16.07 4.93 -16.67
CA ASN A 3 15.20 5.05 -15.50
C ASN A 3 15.65 6.31 -14.75
N THR A 4 15.20 7.48 -15.18
CA THR A 4 15.48 8.75 -14.49
C THR A 4 14.68 8.73 -13.18
N LYS A 5 15.39 8.60 -12.07
CA LYS A 5 14.79 8.75 -10.74
C LYS A 5 14.32 10.19 -10.57
N GLU A 6 13.08 10.35 -10.17
CA GLU A 6 12.47 11.66 -9.91
C GLU A 6 12.15 11.84 -8.43
N VAL A 7 12.26 13.07 -7.96
CA VAL A 7 11.73 13.50 -6.66
C VAL A 7 10.44 14.27 -6.90
N CYS A 8 9.39 13.86 -6.22
CA CYS A 8 8.07 14.46 -6.34
C CYS A 8 7.71 15.23 -5.06
N ARG A 9 7.01 16.35 -5.23
CA ARG A 9 6.34 17.08 -4.15
C ARG A 9 4.87 17.16 -4.48
N LEU A 10 4.03 16.66 -3.60
CA LEU A 10 2.58 16.80 -3.66
C LEU A 10 2.13 17.77 -2.56
N GLU A 11 1.35 18.76 -2.92
CA GLU A 11 0.62 19.59 -1.96
C GLU A 11 -0.86 19.34 -2.13
N THR A 12 -1.55 19.03 -1.04
CA THR A 12 -2.98 18.71 -1.02
C THR A 12 -3.68 19.55 0.04
N ILE A 13 -4.74 20.26 -0.36
CA ILE A 13 -5.65 20.91 0.57
C ILE A 13 -6.88 20.02 0.75
N ILE A 14 -7.10 19.57 1.98
CA ILE A 14 -8.26 18.77 2.36
C ILE A 14 -9.31 19.68 2.98
N ILE A 15 -10.55 19.60 2.47
CA ILE A 15 -11.71 20.31 2.98
C ILE A 15 -12.55 19.35 3.80
N ALA A 16 -12.83 19.74 5.04
CA ALA A 16 -13.75 19.01 5.91
C ALA A 16 -15.12 19.73 5.89
N GLN A 17 -16.15 19.03 5.47
CA GLN A 17 -17.53 19.53 5.46
C GLN A 17 -18.36 18.75 6.48
N LYS A 18 -18.99 19.48 7.41
CA LYS A 18 -19.89 18.86 8.39
C LYS A 18 -21.31 18.78 7.81
N ASN A 19 -21.77 17.57 7.59
CA ASN A 19 -23.15 17.31 7.16
C ASN A 19 -24.01 16.95 8.39
N LYS A 20 -25.21 17.53 8.48
CA LYS A 20 -26.08 17.32 9.67
C LYS A 20 -26.56 15.86 9.81
N SER A 21 -26.59 15.09 8.73
CA SER A 21 -27.11 13.71 8.69
C SER A 21 -26.03 12.63 8.60
N GLU A 22 -24.83 12.96 8.07
CA GLU A 22 -23.82 11.95 7.69
C GLU A 22 -22.47 12.11 8.42
N GLY A 23 -22.33 13.12 9.29
CA GLY A 23 -21.08 13.40 9.98
C GLY A 23 -20.14 14.31 9.20
N ILE A 24 -18.82 14.10 9.31
CA ILE A 24 -17.80 14.89 8.60
C ILE A 24 -17.43 14.17 7.32
N ARG A 25 -17.59 14.85 6.18
CA ARG A 25 -17.09 14.41 4.88
C ARG A 25 -15.81 15.18 4.55
N TYR A 26 -14.81 14.46 4.07
CA TYR A 26 -13.55 15.02 3.60
C TYR A 26 -13.51 14.97 2.07
N SER A 27 -13.02 16.05 1.48
CA SER A 27 -12.79 16.15 0.03
C SER A 27 -11.49 16.87 -0.25
N ILE A 28 -10.93 16.66 -1.42
CA ILE A 28 -9.71 17.34 -1.86
C ILE A 28 -10.13 18.66 -2.52
N GLY A 29 -9.78 19.77 -1.89
CA GLY A 29 -10.07 21.10 -2.39
C GLY A 29 -9.12 21.56 -3.50
N SER A 30 -7.84 21.24 -3.36
CA SER A 30 -6.84 21.48 -4.40
C SER A 30 -5.67 20.52 -4.24
N GLU A 31 -5.01 20.21 -5.34
CA GLU A 31 -3.76 19.47 -5.37
C GLU A 31 -2.83 20.04 -6.43
N SER A 32 -1.54 20.04 -6.13
CA SER A 32 -0.49 20.40 -7.08
C SER A 32 0.69 19.47 -6.92
N LEU A 33 1.24 19.01 -8.04
CA LEU A 33 2.35 18.08 -8.11
C LEU A 33 3.52 18.69 -8.86
N TRP A 34 4.68 18.69 -8.23
CA TRP A 34 5.97 19.07 -8.83
C TRP A 34 6.88 17.86 -8.93
N THR A 35 7.75 17.87 -9.93
CA THR A 35 8.83 16.89 -10.05
C THR A 35 10.14 17.56 -10.36
N LYS A 36 11.23 16.87 -10.04
CA LYS A 36 12.60 17.19 -10.46
C LYS A 36 13.44 15.93 -10.52
N SER A 37 14.53 15.99 -11.30
CA SER A 37 15.48 14.87 -11.35
C SER A 37 16.12 14.63 -9.98
N ALA A 38 16.32 13.35 -9.64
CA ALA A 38 17.07 13.00 -8.43
C ALA A 38 18.52 13.47 -8.49
N ASP A 39 19.09 13.64 -9.68
CA ASP A 39 20.46 14.13 -9.88
C ASP A 39 20.64 15.59 -9.42
N GLU A 40 19.53 16.33 -9.32
CA GLU A 40 19.53 17.71 -8.79
C GLU A 40 19.57 17.73 -7.25
N VAL A 41 19.40 16.57 -6.60
CA VAL A 41 19.28 16.46 -5.15
C VAL A 41 20.63 16.12 -4.53
N ILE A 42 21.50 17.12 -4.43
CA ILE A 42 22.84 16.96 -3.83
C ILE A 42 22.77 17.02 -2.29
N THR A 43 21.77 17.70 -1.74
CA THR A 43 21.61 17.87 -0.30
C THR A 43 20.16 17.66 0.13
N ARG A 44 19.93 17.34 1.43
CA ARG A 44 18.58 17.23 2.00
C ARG A 44 17.74 18.51 1.79
N LYS A 45 18.39 19.70 1.89
CA LYS A 45 17.72 20.99 1.63
C LYS A 45 17.30 21.10 0.17
N ALA A 46 18.16 20.68 -0.77
CA ALA A 46 17.82 20.67 -2.19
C ALA A 46 16.65 19.73 -2.49
N MET A 47 16.53 18.58 -1.78
CA MET A 47 15.42 17.66 -1.95
C MET A 47 14.06 18.33 -1.72
N LEU A 48 13.96 19.19 -0.71
CA LEU A 48 12.71 19.86 -0.32
C LEU A 48 12.45 21.17 -1.09
N ASN A 49 13.46 21.72 -1.79
CA ASN A 49 13.31 23.00 -2.49
C ASN A 49 12.77 22.79 -3.91
N PHE A 50 11.58 23.32 -4.16
CA PHE A 50 10.92 23.38 -5.48
C PHE A 50 10.65 24.82 -5.91
N GLU A 51 11.32 25.81 -5.31
CA GLU A 51 11.18 27.22 -5.61
C GLU A 51 11.47 27.51 -7.09
N GLY A 52 10.64 28.34 -7.73
CA GLY A 52 10.76 28.69 -9.14
C GLY A 52 10.32 27.61 -10.13
N ARG A 53 9.73 26.51 -9.66
CA ARG A 53 9.21 25.44 -10.53
C ARG A 53 7.69 25.52 -10.65
N GLU A 54 7.22 25.37 -11.88
CA GLU A 54 5.79 25.20 -12.13
C GLU A 54 5.36 23.76 -11.80
N PRO A 55 4.14 23.57 -11.28
CA PRO A 55 3.60 22.24 -11.06
C PRO A 55 3.36 21.53 -12.41
N ILE A 56 3.71 20.24 -12.47
CA ILE A 56 3.48 19.42 -13.68
C ILE A 56 2.03 18.94 -13.77
N MET A 57 1.33 18.89 -12.66
CA MET A 57 -0.10 18.60 -12.58
C MET A 57 -0.74 19.48 -11.50
N VAL A 58 -1.92 19.97 -11.79
CA VAL A 58 -2.77 20.68 -10.85
C VAL A 58 -4.17 20.08 -10.95
N ARG A 59 -4.80 19.83 -9.81
CA ARG A 59 -6.21 19.44 -9.78
C ARG A 59 -7.04 20.61 -10.30
N SER A 60 -7.63 20.44 -11.47
CA SER A 60 -8.52 21.43 -12.08
C SER A 60 -9.96 20.90 -12.08
N SER A 61 -10.91 21.81 -12.17
CA SER A 61 -12.33 21.50 -12.38
C SER A 61 -12.62 20.77 -13.71
N GLN A 62 -11.63 20.63 -14.59
CA GLN A 62 -11.75 19.90 -15.85
C GLN A 62 -11.37 18.41 -15.72
N GLU A 63 -10.83 17.98 -14.59
CA GLU A 63 -10.59 16.55 -14.30
C GLU A 63 -11.81 15.93 -13.63
N ASP A 64 -12.98 16.04 -14.26
CA ASP A 64 -14.26 15.49 -13.81
C ASP A 64 -14.28 13.95 -13.64
N PHE A 65 -13.16 13.30 -13.96
CA PHE A 65 -13.00 11.85 -13.84
C PHE A 65 -12.45 11.38 -12.48
N LEU A 66 -11.94 12.30 -11.66
CA LEU A 66 -11.44 11.96 -10.34
C LEU A 66 -12.50 12.32 -9.30
N SER A 67 -12.92 11.34 -8.54
CA SER A 67 -13.72 11.55 -7.34
C SER A 67 -13.04 12.58 -6.42
N ASP A 68 -13.84 13.37 -5.71
CA ASP A 68 -13.37 14.45 -4.83
C ASP A 68 -12.53 13.97 -3.63
N ASP A 69 -12.48 12.66 -3.38
CA ASP A 69 -11.68 11.97 -2.38
C ASP A 69 -10.45 11.24 -2.93
N VAL A 70 -10.19 11.34 -4.25
CA VAL A 70 -9.09 10.63 -4.93
C VAL A 70 -8.02 11.62 -5.39
N SER A 71 -6.75 11.35 -5.04
CA SER A 71 -5.59 12.17 -5.42
C SER A 71 -5.23 12.09 -6.91
N ILE A 72 -4.74 13.22 -7.47
CA ILE A 72 -4.18 13.30 -8.83
C ILE A 72 -2.98 12.35 -9.02
N MET A 73 -2.32 11.93 -7.97
CA MET A 73 -1.24 10.95 -8.03
C MET A 73 -1.70 9.63 -8.64
N ILE A 74 -2.95 9.23 -8.39
CA ILE A 74 -3.52 8.01 -8.99
C ILE A 74 -3.68 8.16 -10.49
N ALA A 75 -4.13 9.34 -10.96
CA ALA A 75 -4.25 9.62 -12.40
C ALA A 75 -2.87 9.63 -13.09
N ARG A 76 -1.87 10.24 -12.43
CA ARG A 76 -0.48 10.21 -12.93
C ARG A 76 0.03 8.78 -13.04
N ASN A 77 -0.09 7.98 -12.01
CA ASN A 77 0.38 6.60 -11.99
C ASN A 77 -0.21 5.76 -13.15
N LYS A 78 -1.49 5.98 -13.48
CA LYS A 78 -2.13 5.34 -14.64
C LYS A 78 -1.54 5.80 -15.98
N LYS A 79 -1.18 7.09 -16.11
CA LYS A 79 -0.64 7.65 -17.37
C LYS A 79 0.83 7.30 -17.60
N THR A 80 1.65 7.36 -16.55
CA THR A 80 3.11 7.23 -16.68
C THR A 80 3.60 5.81 -16.47
N LYS A 81 2.73 4.88 -16.04
CA LYS A 81 3.09 3.53 -15.59
C LYS A 81 4.20 3.56 -14.53
N ASP A 82 4.19 4.60 -13.70
CA ASP A 82 5.08 4.68 -12.55
C ASP A 82 4.82 3.50 -11.61
N ASN A 83 5.89 2.96 -11.03
CA ASN A 83 5.81 1.84 -10.08
C ASN A 83 5.27 2.26 -8.70
N MET A 84 4.45 3.32 -8.64
CA MET A 84 3.79 3.71 -7.42
C MET A 84 2.60 2.80 -7.16
N ARG A 85 2.67 2.04 -6.08
CA ARG A 85 1.60 1.18 -5.60
C ARG A 85 0.97 1.80 -4.36
N ILE A 86 -0.34 2.05 -4.39
CA ILE A 86 -1.09 2.55 -3.24
C ILE A 86 -1.97 1.41 -2.76
N VAL A 87 -1.77 1.00 -1.51
CA VAL A 87 -2.51 -0.08 -0.86
C VAL A 87 -3.27 0.50 0.31
N ASN A 88 -4.59 0.35 0.33
CA ASN A 88 -5.42 0.76 1.46
C ASN A 88 -5.59 -0.43 2.42
N LEU A 89 -4.91 -0.38 3.56
CA LEU A 89 -4.99 -1.43 4.58
C LEU A 89 -6.16 -1.23 5.56
N LEU A 90 -6.86 -0.10 5.51
CA LEU A 90 -8.00 0.17 6.37
C LEU A 90 -9.26 -0.60 5.94
N LYS A 91 -9.36 -0.92 4.65
CA LYS A 91 -10.46 -1.72 4.11
C LYS A 91 -9.92 -3.05 3.62
N TYR A 92 -10.50 -4.13 4.10
CA TYR A 92 -10.33 -5.45 3.50
C TYR A 92 -11.00 -5.44 2.13
N THR A 93 -10.26 -5.18 1.10
CA THR A 93 -10.72 -5.41 -0.27
C THR A 93 -10.20 -6.76 -0.72
N ASN A 94 -10.96 -7.46 -1.56
CA ASN A 94 -10.49 -8.71 -2.17
C ASN A 94 -9.15 -8.52 -2.90
N GLU A 95 -8.90 -7.31 -3.45
CA GLU A 95 -7.63 -6.96 -4.09
C GLU A 95 -6.45 -6.98 -3.13
N ASN A 96 -6.62 -6.55 -1.88
CA ASN A 96 -5.53 -6.57 -0.89
C ASN A 96 -5.18 -8.00 -0.49
N VAL A 97 -6.16 -8.88 -0.41
CA VAL A 97 -5.97 -10.30 -0.08
C VAL A 97 -5.40 -11.07 -1.27
N LEU A 98 -5.81 -10.76 -2.50
CA LEU A 98 -5.28 -11.36 -3.72
C LEU A 98 -3.77 -11.07 -3.93
N ARG A 99 -3.25 -9.97 -3.39
CA ARG A 99 -1.83 -9.64 -3.46
C ARG A 99 -0.94 -10.48 -2.54
N ILE A 100 -1.53 -11.25 -1.63
CA ILE A 100 -0.82 -12.21 -0.77
C ILE A 100 -0.48 -13.51 -1.54
N SER A 101 -0.86 -13.61 -2.83
CA SER A 101 -0.66 -14.82 -3.65
C SER A 101 0.80 -15.13 -4.01
N GLU A 102 1.76 -14.27 -3.66
CA GLU A 102 3.18 -14.60 -3.74
C GLU A 102 3.61 -15.36 -2.49
N ASP A 103 4.52 -16.31 -2.62
CA ASP A 103 5.02 -17.14 -1.54
C ASP A 103 5.61 -16.28 -0.41
N ILE A 104 4.83 -16.11 0.65
CA ILE A 104 5.31 -15.44 1.85
C ILE A 104 6.19 -16.42 2.61
N PRO A 105 7.40 -16.03 3.02
CA PRO A 105 8.25 -16.88 3.82
C PRO A 105 7.52 -17.38 5.07
N VAL A 106 7.61 -18.69 5.35
CA VAL A 106 6.92 -19.32 6.48
C VAL A 106 7.33 -18.66 7.81
N GLU A 107 8.54 -18.14 7.89
CA GLU A 107 9.07 -17.41 9.04
C GLU A 107 8.27 -16.14 9.33
N VAL A 108 7.86 -15.42 8.29
CA VAL A 108 7.01 -14.22 8.42
C VAL A 108 5.62 -14.63 8.90
N ILE A 109 5.06 -15.68 8.32
CA ILE A 109 3.72 -16.16 8.68
C ILE A 109 3.69 -16.60 10.14
N THR A 110 4.65 -17.45 10.57
CA THR A 110 4.74 -17.96 11.94
C THR A 110 5.11 -16.88 12.96
N PHE A 111 5.80 -15.82 12.54
CA PHE A 111 6.05 -14.65 13.36
C PHE A 111 4.77 -13.84 13.61
N LEU A 112 3.94 -13.66 12.58
CA LEU A 112 2.67 -12.95 12.68
C LEU A 112 1.60 -13.74 13.45
N ASP A 113 1.56 -15.04 13.21
CA ASP A 113 0.65 -15.96 13.88
C ASP A 113 1.33 -17.33 14.11
N PRO A 114 1.86 -17.56 15.31
CA PRO A 114 2.57 -18.80 15.65
C PRO A 114 1.66 -20.05 15.67
N THR A 115 0.35 -19.91 15.53
CA THR A 115 -0.56 -21.04 15.44
C THR A 115 -0.64 -21.62 14.04
N ILE A 116 -0.18 -20.89 13.01
CA ILE A 116 -0.14 -21.34 11.63
C ILE A 116 1.09 -22.23 11.42
N GLU A 117 0.86 -23.39 10.86
CA GLU A 117 1.91 -24.34 10.48
C GLU A 117 2.24 -24.24 9.00
N LYS A 118 1.21 -24.03 8.15
CA LYS A 118 1.34 -23.93 6.70
C LYS A 118 0.36 -22.92 6.15
N LEU A 119 0.84 -22.08 5.25
CA LEU A 119 0.03 -21.27 4.36
C LEU A 119 0.74 -21.22 3.00
N HIS A 120 0.09 -21.76 1.98
CA HIS A 120 0.66 -21.86 0.65
C HIS A 120 -0.42 -21.56 -0.39
N PHE A 121 -0.02 -20.91 -1.50
CA PHE A 121 -0.90 -20.51 -2.58
C PHE A 121 -0.49 -21.25 -3.85
N ASP A 122 -1.37 -22.10 -4.35
CA ASP A 122 -1.23 -22.78 -5.65
C ASP A 122 -2.03 -22.01 -6.70
N GLU A 123 -1.38 -21.59 -7.76
CA GLU A 123 -2.01 -20.98 -8.92
C GLU A 123 -2.04 -21.97 -10.09
N ASN A 124 -3.23 -22.46 -10.42
CA ASN A 124 -3.46 -23.36 -11.55
C ASN A 124 -4.60 -22.80 -12.42
N ASP A 125 -4.36 -22.60 -13.71
CA ASP A 125 -5.37 -22.23 -14.72
C ASP A 125 -6.33 -21.10 -14.29
N ASN A 126 -5.79 -19.99 -13.79
CA ASN A 126 -6.54 -18.86 -13.25
C ASN A 126 -7.38 -19.16 -12.01
N LYS A 127 -7.11 -20.25 -11.30
CA LYS A 127 -7.70 -20.55 -9.99
C LYS A 127 -6.62 -20.52 -8.93
N ILE A 128 -6.89 -19.82 -7.85
CA ILE A 128 -6.04 -19.82 -6.67
C ILE A 128 -6.60 -20.85 -5.69
N LEU A 129 -5.77 -21.80 -5.30
CA LEU A 129 -6.05 -22.74 -4.22
C LEU A 129 -5.14 -22.39 -3.04
N ILE A 130 -5.72 -22.19 -1.87
CA ILE A 130 -4.98 -21.82 -0.68
C ILE A 130 -5.00 -22.97 0.30
N HIS A 131 -3.82 -23.40 0.71
CA HIS A 131 -3.58 -24.44 1.69
C HIS A 131 -3.29 -23.78 3.04
N LEU A 132 -4.23 -23.81 3.96
CA LEU A 132 -4.09 -23.27 5.31
C LEU A 132 -4.10 -24.42 6.32
N GLN A 133 -3.08 -24.52 7.16
CA GLN A 133 -3.01 -25.48 8.24
C GLN A 133 -2.58 -24.82 9.54
N PHE A 134 -3.37 -25.01 10.57
CA PHE A 134 -3.00 -24.64 11.93
C PHE A 134 -2.31 -25.82 12.63
N ARG A 135 -1.41 -25.54 13.55
CA ARG A 135 -0.66 -26.56 14.28
C ARG A 135 -1.57 -27.59 14.92
N GLY A 136 -1.33 -28.86 14.58
CA GLY A 136 -2.10 -29.97 15.10
C GLY A 136 -3.56 -30.03 14.61
N LYS A 137 -3.89 -29.35 13.51
CA LYS A 137 -5.19 -29.41 12.84
C LYS A 137 -5.06 -29.97 11.44
N GLU A 138 -6.18 -30.38 10.87
CA GLU A 138 -6.25 -30.76 9.45
C GLU A 138 -6.09 -29.53 8.54
N GLU A 139 -5.60 -29.78 7.33
CA GLU A 139 -5.45 -28.76 6.30
C GLU A 139 -6.82 -28.29 5.82
N ILE A 140 -6.95 -26.98 5.64
CA ILE A 140 -8.15 -26.30 5.12
C ILE A 140 -7.80 -25.83 3.71
N LEU A 141 -8.63 -26.20 2.73
CA LEU A 141 -8.50 -25.77 1.35
C LEU A 141 -9.49 -24.64 1.07
N LEU A 142 -8.99 -23.47 0.63
CA LEU A 142 -9.80 -22.31 0.31
C LEU A 142 -9.62 -21.97 -1.18
N ASN A 143 -10.72 -21.67 -1.84
CA ASN A 143 -10.74 -21.32 -3.27
C ASN A 143 -10.79 -19.81 -3.52
N ASN A 144 -10.89 -19.03 -2.46
CA ASN A 144 -10.98 -17.58 -2.54
C ASN A 144 -10.13 -16.95 -1.43
N PRO A 145 -9.14 -16.10 -1.78
CA PRO A 145 -8.32 -15.39 -0.80
C PRO A 145 -9.11 -14.61 0.24
N ALA A 146 -10.30 -14.12 -0.09
CA ALA A 146 -11.17 -13.42 0.86
C ALA A 146 -11.61 -14.31 2.04
N GLU A 147 -11.64 -15.62 1.86
CA GLU A 147 -12.00 -16.57 2.92
C GLU A 147 -10.97 -16.62 4.04
N LEU A 148 -9.70 -16.24 3.77
CA LEU A 148 -8.66 -16.11 4.80
C LEU A 148 -9.10 -15.21 5.97
N ASN A 149 -9.93 -14.20 5.71
CA ASN A 149 -10.45 -13.32 6.74
C ASN A 149 -11.34 -14.02 7.78
N ASN A 150 -11.86 -15.21 7.45
CA ASN A 150 -12.66 -16.02 8.38
C ASN A 150 -11.78 -16.82 9.35
N TYR A 151 -10.50 -17.01 9.03
CA TYR A 151 -9.57 -17.85 9.77
C TYR A 151 -8.44 -17.06 10.41
N LEU A 152 -7.98 -15.99 9.77
CA LEU A 152 -6.84 -15.18 10.21
C LEU A 152 -7.30 -13.88 10.86
N SER A 153 -6.55 -13.44 11.85
CA SER A 153 -6.78 -12.12 12.43
C SER A 153 -6.51 -11.00 11.42
N SER A 154 -7.17 -9.87 11.61
CA SER A 154 -6.92 -8.69 10.77
C SER A 154 -5.45 -8.23 10.81
N GLY A 155 -4.81 -8.36 11.97
CA GLY A 155 -3.39 -8.05 12.11
C GLY A 155 -2.49 -9.00 11.33
N THR A 156 -2.79 -10.31 11.33
CA THR A 156 -2.06 -11.31 10.57
C THR A 156 -2.11 -11.01 9.08
N VAL A 157 -3.31 -10.77 8.52
CA VAL A 157 -3.48 -10.48 7.09
C VAL A 157 -2.78 -9.18 6.69
N LYS A 158 -2.94 -8.10 7.48
CA LYS A 158 -2.25 -6.83 7.22
C LYS A 158 -0.74 -6.97 7.33
N GLY A 159 -0.27 -7.73 8.32
CA GLY A 159 1.16 -8.02 8.48
C GLY A 159 1.74 -8.69 7.26
N MET A 160 1.10 -9.75 6.75
CA MET A 160 1.52 -10.42 5.53
C MET A 160 1.65 -9.44 4.35
N ILE A 161 0.64 -8.59 4.13
CA ILE A 161 0.67 -7.58 3.06
C ILE A 161 1.86 -6.62 3.23
N ILE A 162 2.07 -6.09 4.44
CA ILE A 162 3.16 -5.12 4.68
C ILE A 162 4.54 -5.77 4.51
N PHE A 163 4.75 -6.98 5.01
CA PHE A 163 6.03 -7.68 4.84
C PHE A 163 6.30 -8.01 3.37
N THR A 164 5.28 -8.42 2.60
CA THR A 164 5.41 -8.62 1.15
C THR A 164 5.81 -7.33 0.43
N LEU A 165 5.14 -6.20 0.74
CA LEU A 165 5.48 -4.90 0.16
C LEU A 165 6.88 -4.43 0.57
N ALA A 166 7.29 -4.68 1.82
CA ALA A 166 8.64 -4.36 2.28
C ALA A 166 9.69 -5.17 1.52
N GLN A 167 9.46 -6.45 1.30
CA GLN A 167 10.34 -7.31 0.51
C GLN A 167 10.45 -6.84 -0.94
N GLU A 168 9.33 -6.48 -1.59
CA GLU A 168 9.34 -5.89 -2.93
C GLU A 168 10.19 -4.61 -3.00
N VAL A 169 10.03 -3.72 -2.01
CA VAL A 169 10.78 -2.46 -1.94
C VAL A 169 12.28 -2.72 -1.72
N LEU A 170 12.64 -3.70 -0.90
CA LEU A 170 14.04 -4.09 -0.71
C LEU A 170 14.68 -4.64 -1.98
N GLN A 171 13.93 -5.42 -2.77
CA GLN A 171 14.43 -6.04 -3.99
C GLN A 171 14.50 -5.04 -5.17
N SER A 172 13.48 -4.21 -5.34
CA SER A 172 13.35 -3.30 -6.47
C SER A 172 13.87 -1.88 -6.20
N GLY A 173 14.12 -1.57 -4.94
CA GLY A 173 14.38 -0.22 -4.45
C GLY A 173 13.08 0.59 -4.36
N GLY A 174 13.07 1.62 -3.51
CA GLY A 174 11.91 2.49 -3.36
C GLY A 174 11.68 2.92 -1.91
N TYR A 175 10.46 3.28 -1.61
CA TYR A 175 10.03 3.72 -0.29
C TYR A 175 8.70 3.05 0.04
N ILE A 176 8.55 2.65 1.29
CA ILE A 176 7.28 2.25 1.86
C ILE A 176 6.82 3.35 2.83
N VAL A 177 5.60 3.82 2.66
CA VAL A 177 4.98 4.81 3.54
C VAL A 177 3.74 4.16 4.13
N VAL A 178 3.73 4.02 5.46
CA VAL A 178 2.61 3.41 6.19
C VAL A 178 2.13 4.42 7.23
N ASP A 179 0.85 4.79 7.15
CA ASP A 179 0.21 5.62 8.15
C ASP A 179 -0.41 4.75 9.25
N GLU A 180 -0.33 5.21 10.50
CA GLU A 180 -0.90 4.55 11.67
C GLU A 180 -0.52 3.05 11.80
N VAL A 181 0.73 2.70 11.48
CA VAL A 181 1.21 1.32 11.53
C VAL A 181 0.99 0.66 12.89
N GLU A 182 1.08 1.44 13.97
CA GLU A 182 0.88 0.99 15.35
C GLU A 182 -0.56 0.61 15.69
N ASN A 183 -1.55 1.13 14.97
CA ASN A 183 -2.95 0.86 15.24
C ASN A 183 -3.39 -0.57 14.88
N HIS A 184 -2.55 -1.28 14.11
CA HIS A 184 -2.89 -2.59 13.59
C HIS A 184 -1.90 -3.68 14.03
N PHE A 185 -0.77 -3.30 14.59
CA PHE A 185 0.31 -4.21 14.95
C PHE A 185 0.74 -3.98 16.39
N ASN A 186 1.16 -5.05 17.02
CA ASN A 186 1.85 -4.92 18.29
C ASN A 186 3.25 -4.30 18.05
N LYS A 187 3.84 -3.77 19.13
CA LYS A 187 5.15 -3.11 19.09
C LYS A 187 6.25 -4.00 18.51
N GLU A 188 6.15 -5.30 18.71
CA GLU A 188 7.14 -6.28 18.26
C GLU A 188 7.13 -6.41 16.74
N ILE A 189 5.95 -6.49 16.13
CA ILE A 189 5.77 -6.53 14.67
C ILE A 189 6.33 -5.25 14.04
N VAL A 190 5.99 -4.06 14.58
CA VAL A 190 6.51 -2.78 14.08
C VAL A 190 8.04 -2.74 14.18
N THR A 191 8.61 -3.17 15.31
CA THR A 191 10.05 -3.18 15.52
C THR A 191 10.75 -4.13 14.56
N THR A 192 10.17 -5.29 14.29
CA THR A 192 10.70 -6.26 13.35
C THR A 192 10.65 -5.73 11.92
N LEU A 193 9.54 -5.12 11.51
CA LEU A 193 9.40 -4.49 10.19
C LEU A 193 10.47 -3.42 9.94
N LEU A 194 10.83 -2.63 10.97
CA LEU A 194 11.86 -1.59 10.87
C LEU A 194 13.29 -2.15 10.82
N ARG A 195 13.49 -3.42 11.17
CA ARG A 195 14.81 -4.11 11.14
C ARG A 195 14.96 -5.07 9.98
N PHE A 196 13.87 -5.33 9.28
CA PHE A 196 13.79 -6.21 8.11
C PHE A 196 14.48 -5.57 6.90
#